data_b03156db1c20722761e4fb7005d854d8
#
_entry.id   b03156db1c20722761e4fb7005d854d8
#
_cell.length_a   1.000
_cell.length_b   1.000
_cell.length_c   1.000
_cell.angle_alpha   90.00
_cell.angle_beta   90.00
_cell.angle_gamma   90.00
#
_symmetry.space_group_name_H-M   'P 1'
#
loop_
_entity.id
_entity.type
_entity.pdbx_description
1 polymer ?
#
loop_
_entity_poly.entity_id
_entity_poly.type
_entity_poly.pdbx_seq_one_letter_code
_entity_poly.pdbx_strand_id
1 'polypeptide(L)'
;MKKIIIVCCYFGQKRKDYKTWLKSCEYNSNIDWLIFSDSDWGNTPPNVKIIKKTFNEIKEKIQSKFEFKITLNTPYKLCDYKPAYGYIFEEYIEEYDFWGYCDFDMIFGDIRKFLTDEILQQYDKIFKLGHLSLYKNTPGSNTLFKQDLGNYGTNYKEVFTTNEIKVFDEKQGINSIYELNNKKIYNEPCFINLSKFSKQIVVVRNENTKNNHSCQTVLFDQGKLYYIYKEKENINKEEIIYVHFSGKTFDSNGEEKYILTQNGVQKVEKDIEWKKIDNNFLWITLKINKLKKINFKIKRKIKNYISRREEINERKKQETIK
;
A
#
# COMPACT_ATOMS: atom_id res chain seq x y z
N MET A 1 14.15 17.42 12.47
CA MET A 1 13.08 16.48 12.08
C MET A 1 13.59 15.61 10.95
N LYS A 2 13.44 14.29 11.04
CA LYS A 2 13.84 13.34 10.00
C LYS A 2 13.07 13.59 8.71
N LYS A 3 13.80 13.75 7.59
CA LYS A 3 13.20 13.96 6.26
C LYS A 3 12.71 12.64 5.68
N ILE A 4 11.49 12.62 5.14
CA ILE A 4 10.86 11.43 4.55
C ILE A 4 10.40 11.76 3.14
N ILE A 5 10.71 10.86 2.17
CA ILE A 5 10.16 10.89 0.83
C ILE A 5 9.43 9.57 0.51
N ILE A 6 8.28 9.67 -0.10
CA ILE A 6 7.51 8.52 -0.59
C ILE A 6 7.56 8.51 -2.11
N VAL A 7 8.17 7.46 -2.68
CA VAL A 7 8.35 7.29 -4.12
C VAL A 7 7.25 6.36 -4.66
N CYS A 8 6.50 6.83 -5.64
CA CYS A 8 5.40 6.11 -6.24
C CYS A 8 5.54 6.04 -7.76
N CYS A 9 5.13 4.92 -8.36
CA CYS A 9 5.03 4.77 -9.80
C CYS A 9 3.56 4.48 -10.15
N TYR A 10 2.94 5.32 -10.98
CA TYR A 10 1.53 5.19 -11.36
C TYR A 10 1.35 5.43 -12.86
N PHE A 11 0.84 4.43 -13.58
CA PHE A 11 0.67 4.46 -15.03
C PHE A 11 -0.73 4.05 -15.44
N GLY A 12 -1.25 4.72 -16.45
CA GLY A 12 -2.60 4.52 -16.97
C GLY A 12 -3.63 5.45 -16.34
N GLN A 13 -4.91 5.08 -16.43
CA GLN A 13 -6.01 5.94 -16.01
C GLN A 13 -5.96 6.20 -14.48
N LYS A 14 -6.00 7.48 -14.11
CA LYS A 14 -6.08 7.90 -12.72
C LYS A 14 -7.34 7.37 -12.04
N ARG A 15 -7.21 7.07 -10.75
CA ARG A 15 -8.35 6.77 -9.88
C ARG A 15 -9.29 7.97 -9.81
N LYS A 16 -10.58 7.71 -9.70
CA LYS A 16 -11.59 8.79 -9.56
C LYS A 16 -11.37 9.63 -8.29
N ASP A 17 -10.89 9.00 -7.23
CA ASP A 17 -10.64 9.60 -5.92
C ASP A 17 -9.19 10.12 -5.72
N TYR A 18 -8.43 10.32 -6.81
CA TYR A 18 -7.04 10.78 -6.71
C TYR A 18 -6.89 12.14 -6.01
N LYS A 19 -7.88 13.02 -6.13
CA LYS A 19 -7.88 14.32 -5.44
C LYS A 19 -8.01 14.17 -3.91
N THR A 20 -8.80 13.19 -3.45
CA THR A 20 -8.90 12.85 -2.03
C THR A 20 -7.56 12.36 -1.48
N TRP A 21 -6.85 11.54 -2.25
CA TRP A 21 -5.49 11.10 -1.93
C TRP A 21 -4.54 12.29 -1.86
N LEU A 22 -4.49 13.16 -2.90
CA LEU A 22 -3.65 14.36 -2.94
C LEU A 22 -3.93 15.30 -1.75
N LYS A 23 -5.20 15.50 -1.41
CA LYS A 23 -5.58 16.34 -0.26
C LYS A 23 -5.04 15.78 1.05
N SER A 24 -5.06 14.47 1.23
CA SER A 24 -4.47 13.85 2.42
C SER A 24 -2.93 13.96 2.47
N CYS A 25 -2.25 13.99 1.31
CA CYS A 25 -0.82 14.28 1.23
C CYS A 25 -0.53 15.75 1.63
N GLU A 26 -1.35 16.70 1.17
CA GLU A 26 -1.22 18.12 1.47
C GLU A 26 -1.18 18.40 2.99
N TYR A 27 -2.02 17.73 3.77
CA TYR A 27 -2.03 17.85 5.24
C TYR A 27 -0.77 17.31 5.92
N ASN A 28 0.05 16.53 5.21
CA ASN A 28 1.32 16.00 5.67
C ASN A 28 2.49 16.75 5.01
N SER A 29 2.51 18.09 5.11
CA SER A 29 3.48 18.97 4.45
C SER A 29 4.96 18.74 4.81
N ASN A 30 5.22 17.96 5.84
CA ASN A 30 6.54 17.55 6.31
C ASN A 30 7.00 16.18 5.77
N ILE A 31 6.27 15.65 4.77
CA ILE A 31 6.61 14.45 4.01
C ILE A 31 6.50 14.83 2.53
N ASP A 32 7.49 14.41 1.73
CA ASP A 32 7.49 14.63 0.30
C ASP A 32 7.00 13.38 -0.44
N TRP A 33 6.22 13.59 -1.50
CA TRP A 33 5.83 12.54 -2.44
C TRP A 33 6.44 12.80 -3.81
N LEU A 34 7.11 11.78 -4.35
CA LEU A 34 7.64 11.76 -5.71
C LEU A 34 6.87 10.73 -6.53
N ILE A 35 6.17 11.18 -7.56
CA ILE A 35 5.33 10.31 -8.38
C ILE A 35 5.86 10.30 -9.81
N PHE A 36 6.22 9.12 -10.31
CA PHE A 36 6.49 8.89 -11.73
C PHE A 36 5.19 8.46 -12.42
N SER A 37 4.74 9.22 -13.41
CA SER A 37 3.44 8.97 -14.05
C SER A 37 3.40 9.47 -15.48
N ASP A 38 2.64 8.79 -16.33
CA ASP A 38 2.26 9.23 -17.68
C ASP A 38 1.00 10.10 -17.71
N SER A 39 0.25 10.13 -16.60
CA SER A 39 -1.00 10.88 -16.47
C SER A 39 -0.76 12.33 -16.08
N ASP A 40 -1.68 13.22 -16.49
CA ASP A 40 -1.76 14.58 -15.99
C ASP A 40 -2.46 14.61 -14.63
N TRP A 41 -1.79 15.05 -13.58
CA TRP A 41 -2.32 15.14 -12.21
C TRP A 41 -2.95 16.50 -11.90
N GLY A 42 -2.86 17.48 -12.85
CA GLY A 42 -3.28 18.86 -12.62
C GLY A 42 -2.43 19.54 -11.53
N ASN A 43 -3.05 20.45 -10.80
CA ASN A 43 -2.37 21.12 -9.68
C ASN A 43 -2.17 20.15 -8.51
N THR A 44 -0.94 20.00 -8.07
CA THR A 44 -0.56 19.17 -6.92
C THR A 44 -0.13 20.04 -5.73
N PRO A 45 -0.28 19.56 -4.50
CA PRO A 45 0.27 20.23 -3.32
C PRO A 45 1.79 20.44 -3.42
N PRO A 46 2.38 21.45 -2.75
CA PRO A 46 3.82 21.74 -2.85
C PRO A 46 4.74 20.57 -2.51
N ASN A 47 4.30 19.70 -1.60
CA ASN A 47 5.02 18.51 -1.17
C ASN A 47 4.77 17.27 -2.05
N VAL A 48 4.07 17.41 -3.19
CA VAL A 48 3.82 16.34 -4.16
C VAL A 48 4.39 16.72 -5.51
N LYS A 49 5.50 16.10 -5.89
CA LYS A 49 6.18 16.32 -7.16
C LYS A 49 5.84 15.21 -8.16
N ILE A 50 5.36 15.59 -9.33
CA ILE A 50 5.13 14.67 -10.45
C ILE A 50 6.29 14.75 -11.43
N ILE A 51 6.91 13.61 -11.73
CA ILE A 51 7.85 13.50 -12.84
C ILE A 51 7.14 12.74 -13.96
N LYS A 52 6.92 13.44 -15.08
CA LYS A 52 6.27 12.85 -16.24
C LYS A 52 7.21 11.82 -16.87
N LYS A 53 6.80 10.57 -16.82
CA LYS A 53 7.50 9.41 -17.38
C LYS A 53 6.48 8.41 -17.91
N THR A 54 6.81 7.76 -19.00
CA THR A 54 6.08 6.60 -19.50
C THR A 54 6.44 5.35 -18.70
N PHE A 55 5.59 4.34 -18.75
CA PHE A 55 5.88 3.03 -18.16
C PHE A 55 7.17 2.41 -18.74
N ASN A 56 7.41 2.56 -20.04
CA ASN A 56 8.60 2.05 -20.70
C ASN A 56 9.88 2.73 -20.19
N GLU A 57 9.91 4.06 -20.02
CA GLU A 57 11.07 4.76 -19.48
C GLU A 57 11.41 4.28 -18.06
N ILE A 58 10.39 4.01 -17.24
CA ILE A 58 10.62 3.45 -15.90
C ILE A 58 11.12 2.00 -15.98
N LYS A 59 10.58 1.21 -16.92
CA LYS A 59 11.08 -0.16 -17.16
C LYS A 59 12.56 -0.16 -17.59
N GLU A 60 12.94 0.74 -18.48
CA GLU A 60 14.34 0.90 -18.93
C GLU A 60 15.24 1.36 -17.78
N LYS A 61 14.79 2.32 -16.98
CA LYS A 61 15.52 2.75 -15.77
C LYS A 61 15.71 1.58 -14.80
N ILE A 62 14.68 0.78 -14.54
CA ILE A 62 14.80 -0.41 -13.68
C ILE A 62 15.79 -1.40 -14.33
N GLN A 63 15.65 -1.70 -15.64
CA GLN A 63 16.52 -2.62 -16.33
C GLN A 63 17.99 -2.20 -16.24
N SER A 64 18.32 -0.91 -16.33
CA SER A 64 19.67 -0.41 -16.26
C SER A 64 20.37 -0.65 -14.90
N LYS A 65 19.61 -0.94 -13.85
CA LYS A 65 20.13 -1.25 -12.50
C LYS A 65 20.45 -2.73 -12.29
N PHE A 66 20.12 -3.60 -13.26
CA PHE A 66 20.31 -5.05 -13.14
C PHE A 66 20.98 -5.62 -14.40
N GLU A 67 21.99 -6.48 -14.21
CA GLU A 67 22.72 -7.15 -15.30
C GLU A 67 21.88 -8.23 -16.00
N PHE A 68 20.90 -8.82 -15.30
CA PHE A 68 20.00 -9.80 -15.88
C PHE A 68 18.74 -9.15 -16.47
N LYS A 69 18.15 -9.81 -17.47
CA LYS A 69 16.89 -9.33 -18.09
C LYS A 69 15.73 -9.41 -17.10
N ILE A 70 15.12 -8.27 -16.80
CA ILE A 70 13.95 -8.20 -15.93
C ILE A 70 12.66 -8.50 -16.71
N THR A 71 11.64 -8.94 -15.97
CA THR A 71 10.29 -9.14 -16.48
C THR A 71 9.34 -8.15 -15.83
N LEU A 72 8.99 -7.08 -16.56
CA LEU A 72 8.10 -6.02 -16.13
C LEU A 72 7.18 -5.67 -17.31
N ASN A 73 6.09 -6.43 -17.48
CA ASN A 73 5.22 -6.33 -18.65
C ASN A 73 3.95 -5.53 -18.41
N THR A 74 3.60 -5.27 -17.14
CA THR A 74 2.44 -4.47 -16.75
C THR A 74 2.78 -3.56 -15.60
N PRO A 75 2.15 -2.37 -15.49
CA PRO A 75 2.35 -1.47 -14.36
C PRO A 75 2.07 -2.12 -13.00
N TYR A 76 1.12 -3.04 -12.92
CA TYR A 76 0.79 -3.74 -11.67
C TYR A 76 1.97 -4.55 -11.10
N LYS A 77 2.87 -5.06 -11.96
CA LYS A 77 4.08 -5.79 -11.53
C LYS A 77 5.07 -4.91 -10.75
N LEU A 78 4.97 -3.58 -10.83
CA LEU A 78 5.79 -2.66 -10.04
C LEU A 78 5.64 -2.86 -8.52
N CYS A 79 4.54 -3.46 -8.04
CA CYS A 79 4.39 -3.79 -6.62
C CYS A 79 5.53 -4.69 -6.11
N ASP A 80 6.02 -5.62 -6.92
CA ASP A 80 7.13 -6.49 -6.56
C ASP A 80 8.50 -5.77 -6.61
N TYR A 81 8.61 -4.63 -7.30
CA TYR A 81 9.83 -3.81 -7.37
C TYR A 81 9.91 -2.75 -6.27
N LYS A 82 8.82 -2.46 -5.57
CA LYS A 82 8.77 -1.46 -4.49
C LYS A 82 9.92 -1.58 -3.48
N PRO A 83 10.31 -2.78 -2.99
CA PRO A 83 11.43 -2.91 -2.06
C PRO A 83 12.79 -2.48 -2.61
N ALA A 84 12.91 -2.36 -3.94
CA ALA A 84 14.14 -1.93 -4.62
C ALA A 84 14.12 -0.43 -4.98
N TYR A 85 13.07 0.33 -4.65
CA TYR A 85 12.97 1.74 -5.07
C TYR A 85 14.10 2.60 -4.50
N GLY A 86 14.58 2.34 -3.30
CA GLY A 86 15.74 3.04 -2.75
C GLY A 86 17.04 2.83 -3.53
N TYR A 87 17.17 1.72 -4.24
CA TYR A 87 18.30 1.43 -5.14
C TYR A 87 18.04 1.95 -6.56
N ILE A 88 16.79 1.84 -7.04
CA ILE A 88 16.42 2.22 -8.41
C ILE A 88 16.39 3.74 -8.58
N PHE A 89 15.91 4.45 -7.58
CA PHE A 89 15.68 5.90 -7.59
C PHE A 89 16.61 6.64 -6.62
N GLU A 90 17.81 6.10 -6.37
CA GLU A 90 18.77 6.63 -5.38
C GLU A 90 19.04 8.12 -5.55
N GLU A 91 19.13 8.62 -6.79
CA GLU A 91 19.40 10.02 -7.09
C GLU A 91 18.28 11.00 -6.64
N TYR A 92 17.10 10.50 -6.34
CA TYR A 92 15.97 11.32 -5.86
C TYR A 92 15.81 11.31 -4.35
N ILE A 93 16.53 10.44 -3.65
CA ILE A 93 16.36 10.23 -2.22
C ILE A 93 17.58 10.61 -1.38
N GLU A 94 18.66 11.10 -1.98
CA GLU A 94 19.95 11.37 -1.32
C GLU A 94 19.84 12.25 -0.08
N GLU A 95 18.96 13.26 -0.12
CA GLU A 95 18.77 14.23 0.98
C GLU A 95 17.82 13.76 2.09
N TYR A 96 17.25 12.56 1.97
CA TYR A 96 16.25 12.07 2.90
C TYR A 96 16.81 11.03 3.87
N ASP A 97 16.34 11.08 5.11
CA ASP A 97 16.68 10.07 6.14
C ASP A 97 15.94 8.75 5.91
N PHE A 98 14.71 8.85 5.36
CA PHE A 98 13.85 7.71 5.02
C PHE A 98 13.26 7.88 3.63
N TRP A 99 13.21 6.81 2.89
CA TRP A 99 12.40 6.68 1.70
C TRP A 99 11.32 5.62 1.91
N GLY A 100 10.27 5.68 1.12
CA GLY A 100 9.22 4.67 1.16
C GLY A 100 8.39 4.63 -0.09
N TYR A 101 7.31 3.88 -0.03
CA TYR A 101 6.29 3.82 -1.07
C TYR A 101 4.91 3.71 -0.45
N CYS A 102 3.88 4.08 -1.22
CA CYS A 102 2.49 3.85 -0.83
C CYS A 102 1.63 3.45 -2.02
N ASP A 103 0.42 2.95 -1.72
CA ASP A 103 -0.63 2.75 -2.71
C ASP A 103 -1.46 4.03 -2.88
N PHE A 104 -2.25 4.10 -3.96
CA PHE A 104 -3.10 5.24 -4.25
C PHE A 104 -4.56 5.06 -3.81
N ASP A 105 -4.94 3.89 -3.35
CA ASP A 105 -6.25 3.60 -2.79
C ASP A 105 -6.25 3.71 -1.26
N MET A 106 -5.79 4.87 -0.78
CA MET A 106 -5.71 5.18 0.64
C MET A 106 -5.84 6.68 0.91
N ILE A 107 -6.06 7.03 2.15
CA ILE A 107 -5.94 8.39 2.68
C ILE A 107 -5.11 8.38 3.95
N PHE A 108 -4.41 9.48 4.20
CA PHE A 108 -3.53 9.65 5.35
C PHE A 108 -4.16 10.57 6.40
N GLY A 109 -3.95 10.23 7.66
CA GLY A 109 -4.07 11.16 8.79
C GLY A 109 -2.75 11.88 9.03
N ASP A 110 -2.51 12.30 10.27
CA ASP A 110 -1.25 12.91 10.68
C ASP A 110 -0.17 11.82 10.84
N ILE A 111 0.62 11.61 9.79
CA ILE A 111 1.64 10.57 9.76
C ILE A 111 2.72 10.83 10.81
N ARG A 112 3.14 12.09 10.98
CA ARG A 112 4.25 12.43 11.87
C ARG A 112 3.89 12.35 13.35
N LYS A 113 2.61 12.38 13.69
CA LYS A 113 2.13 12.09 15.05
C LYS A 113 2.45 10.66 15.48
N PHE A 114 2.39 9.70 14.55
CA PHE A 114 2.65 8.28 14.80
C PHE A 114 4.12 7.92 14.54
N LEU A 115 4.74 8.51 13.52
CA LEU A 115 6.11 8.25 13.14
C LEU A 115 7.00 9.41 13.61
N THR A 116 7.22 9.47 14.92
CA THR A 116 8.09 10.48 15.54
C THR A 116 9.55 10.24 15.18
N ASP A 117 10.41 11.24 15.42
CA ASP A 117 11.85 11.08 15.18
C ASP A 117 12.47 9.97 16.06
N GLU A 118 11.95 9.76 17.28
CA GLU A 118 12.37 8.69 18.18
C GLU A 118 12.07 7.30 17.60
N ILE A 119 10.86 7.09 17.02
CA ILE A 119 10.52 5.84 16.33
C ILE A 119 11.42 5.64 15.13
N LEU A 120 11.59 6.67 14.29
CA LEU A 120 12.43 6.60 13.10
C LEU A 120 13.91 6.33 13.42
N GLN A 121 14.41 6.77 14.58
CA GLN A 121 15.78 6.45 15.01
C GLN A 121 15.96 4.98 15.40
N GLN A 122 14.93 4.38 16.00
CA GLN A 122 14.99 3.03 16.58
C GLN A 122 14.79 1.91 15.55
N TYR A 123 14.15 2.19 14.41
CA TYR A 123 13.73 1.17 13.45
C TYR A 123 14.39 1.36 12.08
N ASP A 124 14.69 0.24 11.41
CA ASP A 124 15.26 0.22 10.06
C ASP A 124 14.16 0.24 8.98
N LYS A 125 12.96 -0.26 9.32
CA LYS A 125 11.79 -0.33 8.44
C LYS A 125 10.52 -0.01 9.22
N ILE A 126 9.58 0.68 8.57
CA ILE A 126 8.26 0.97 9.11
C ILE A 126 7.22 0.20 8.29
N PHE A 127 6.37 -0.52 8.99
CA PHE A 127 5.29 -1.38 8.51
C PHE A 127 5.71 -2.58 7.65
N LYS A 128 4.86 -3.60 7.66
CA LYS A 128 5.07 -4.89 6.97
C LYS A 128 4.15 -5.09 5.76
N LEU A 129 3.15 -4.22 5.57
CA LEU A 129 2.20 -4.36 4.47
C LEU A 129 2.59 -3.48 3.29
N GLY A 130 2.35 -3.97 2.07
CA GLY A 130 2.80 -3.36 0.82
C GLY A 130 2.12 -2.03 0.46
N HIS A 131 1.03 -1.65 1.16
CA HIS A 131 0.31 -0.42 0.87
C HIS A 131 0.94 0.85 1.49
N LEU A 132 1.77 0.74 2.53
CA LEU A 132 2.68 1.78 3.01
C LEU A 132 3.86 1.11 3.70
N SER A 133 5.08 1.44 3.29
CA SER A 133 6.30 1.06 3.99
C SER A 133 7.35 2.14 3.83
N LEU A 134 8.12 2.39 4.91
CA LEU A 134 9.28 3.28 4.88
C LEU A 134 10.54 2.48 5.24
N TYR A 135 11.66 2.91 4.72
CA TYR A 135 12.98 2.29 4.90
C TYR A 135 13.99 3.37 5.27
N LYS A 136 14.85 3.07 6.23
CA LYS A 136 15.98 3.94 6.57
C LYS A 136 16.88 4.07 5.36
N ASN A 137 17.17 5.31 4.94
CA ASN A 137 17.98 5.56 3.75
C ASN A 137 19.46 5.40 4.05
N THR A 138 19.97 4.21 3.81
CA THR A 138 21.41 3.90 3.89
C THR A 138 21.78 2.96 2.75
N PRO A 139 23.05 2.97 2.25
CA PRO A 139 23.47 2.05 1.18
C PRO A 139 23.16 0.58 1.49
N GLY A 140 23.34 0.17 2.76
CA GLY A 140 23.01 -1.19 3.20
C GLY A 140 21.52 -1.50 3.15
N SER A 141 20.65 -0.60 3.61
CA SER A 141 19.20 -0.78 3.53
C SER A 141 18.68 -0.79 2.09
N ASN A 142 19.22 0.11 1.25
CA ASN A 142 18.79 0.27 -0.14
C ASN A 142 19.16 -0.94 -1.03
N THR A 143 20.16 -1.73 -0.63
CA THR A 143 20.59 -2.94 -1.33
C THR A 143 20.19 -4.24 -0.66
N LEU A 144 19.61 -4.17 0.55
CA LEU A 144 19.29 -5.34 1.37
C LEU A 144 18.32 -6.32 0.66
N PHE A 145 17.41 -5.82 -0.20
CA PHE A 145 16.49 -6.66 -0.99
C PHE A 145 17.22 -7.67 -1.90
N LYS A 146 18.49 -7.45 -2.21
CA LYS A 146 19.32 -8.36 -3.04
C LYS A 146 19.76 -9.61 -2.31
N GLN A 147 19.60 -9.65 -0.98
CA GLN A 147 20.04 -10.79 -0.19
C GLN A 147 19.29 -12.05 -0.55
N ASP A 148 20.05 -13.11 -0.77
CA ASP A 148 19.49 -14.44 -0.98
C ASP A 148 19.21 -15.11 0.36
N LEU A 149 17.98 -15.52 0.57
CA LEU A 149 17.54 -16.25 1.77
C LEU A 149 17.52 -17.76 1.57
N GLY A 150 17.94 -18.26 0.41
CA GLY A 150 17.80 -19.67 0.06
C GLY A 150 16.34 -20.14 0.19
N ASN A 151 16.13 -21.19 0.98
CA ASN A 151 14.79 -21.77 1.19
C ASN A 151 13.88 -20.96 2.13
N TYR A 152 14.37 -19.90 2.78
CA TYR A 152 13.62 -19.15 3.79
C TYR A 152 12.80 -17.98 3.23
N GLY A 153 12.93 -17.68 1.95
CA GLY A 153 12.22 -16.57 1.34
C GLY A 153 12.29 -16.56 -0.18
N THR A 154 11.64 -15.58 -0.78
CA THR A 154 11.63 -15.40 -2.23
C THR A 154 12.84 -14.56 -2.64
N ASN A 155 13.66 -15.06 -3.54
CA ASN A 155 14.83 -14.35 -4.08
C ASN A 155 14.38 -13.26 -5.07
N TYR A 156 14.98 -12.06 -5.00
CA TYR A 156 14.63 -10.95 -5.88
C TYR A 156 14.86 -11.26 -7.37
N LYS A 157 15.86 -12.08 -7.73
CA LYS A 157 16.09 -12.48 -9.13
C LYS A 157 14.93 -13.30 -9.67
N GLU A 158 14.41 -14.26 -8.88
CA GLU A 158 13.21 -15.00 -9.26
C GLU A 158 12.00 -14.07 -9.43
N VAL A 159 11.83 -13.12 -8.49
CA VAL A 159 10.74 -12.15 -8.54
C VAL A 159 10.81 -11.29 -9.78
N PHE A 160 12.00 -10.80 -10.11
CA PHE A 160 12.20 -9.83 -11.19
C PHE A 160 12.30 -10.47 -12.58
N THR A 161 12.43 -11.79 -12.65
CA THR A 161 12.47 -12.56 -13.93
C THR A 161 11.18 -13.29 -14.27
N THR A 162 10.12 -13.16 -13.46
CA THR A 162 8.81 -13.73 -13.73
C THR A 162 7.70 -12.68 -13.85
N ASN A 163 6.67 -12.96 -14.65
CA ASN A 163 5.44 -12.16 -14.69
C ASN A 163 4.52 -12.38 -13.50
N GLU A 164 4.72 -13.47 -12.72
CA GLU A 164 3.91 -13.73 -11.54
C GLU A 164 4.08 -12.64 -10.49
N ILE A 165 2.98 -12.22 -9.85
CA ILE A 165 3.03 -11.35 -8.68
C ILE A 165 3.42 -12.20 -7.47
N LYS A 166 4.59 -11.93 -6.91
CA LYS A 166 5.15 -12.66 -5.77
C LYS A 166 4.87 -11.99 -4.43
N VAL A 167 4.32 -10.75 -4.44
CA VAL A 167 4.07 -9.96 -3.21
C VAL A 167 5.38 -9.78 -2.43
N PHE A 168 6.45 -9.42 -3.15
CA PHE A 168 7.80 -9.30 -2.60
C PHE A 168 7.91 -8.15 -1.58
N ASP A 169 7.00 -7.19 -1.64
CA ASP A 169 6.86 -6.07 -0.72
C ASP A 169 6.26 -6.45 0.65
N GLU A 170 5.91 -7.73 0.87
CA GLU A 170 5.29 -8.22 2.11
C GLU A 170 6.01 -9.45 2.69
N LYS A 171 5.22 -10.42 3.21
CA LYS A 171 5.67 -11.69 3.81
C LYS A 171 6.41 -12.54 2.79
N GLN A 172 7.38 -13.31 3.25
CA GLN A 172 8.26 -14.16 2.42
C GLN A 172 9.11 -13.39 1.38
N GLY A 173 8.96 -12.07 1.33
CA GLY A 173 9.78 -11.16 0.57
C GLY A 173 10.63 -10.30 1.49
N ILE A 174 10.52 -8.96 1.32
CA ILE A 174 11.38 -7.99 2.03
C ILE A 174 11.30 -8.09 3.56
N ASN A 175 10.14 -8.45 4.13
CA ASN A 175 10.03 -8.55 5.59
C ASN A 175 10.88 -9.69 6.14
N SER A 176 10.89 -10.87 5.48
CA SER A 176 11.76 -11.99 5.87
C SER A 176 13.24 -11.62 5.73
N ILE A 177 13.61 -10.85 4.70
CA ILE A 177 14.97 -10.36 4.51
C ILE A 177 15.38 -9.49 5.71
N TYR A 178 14.55 -8.53 6.12
CA TYR A 178 14.83 -7.68 7.27
C TYR A 178 14.94 -8.47 8.57
N GLU A 179 14.00 -9.38 8.83
CA GLU A 179 13.95 -10.20 10.05
C GLU A 179 15.18 -11.10 10.17
N LEU A 180 15.57 -11.81 9.11
CA LEU A 180 16.74 -12.69 9.10
C LEU A 180 18.07 -11.94 9.21
N ASN A 181 18.08 -10.65 8.87
CA ASN A 181 19.23 -9.78 9.06
C ASN A 181 19.21 -9.00 10.38
N ASN A 182 18.37 -9.40 11.33
CA ASN A 182 18.20 -8.75 12.65
C ASN A 182 17.88 -7.25 12.54
N LYS A 183 17.21 -6.83 11.45
CA LYS A 183 16.76 -5.45 11.26
C LYS A 183 15.45 -5.21 11.99
N LYS A 184 15.34 -4.08 12.68
CA LYS A 184 14.15 -3.74 13.46
C LYS A 184 13.03 -3.21 12.55
N ILE A 185 11.85 -3.81 12.64
CA ILE A 185 10.65 -3.38 11.91
C ILE A 185 9.61 -2.85 12.91
N TYR A 186 9.20 -1.59 12.74
CA TYR A 186 8.06 -1.03 13.45
C TYR A 186 6.77 -1.48 12.75
N ASN A 187 5.84 -2.10 13.48
CA ASN A 187 4.60 -2.63 12.90
C ASN A 187 3.40 -2.55 13.86
N GLU A 188 3.29 -1.43 14.57
CA GLU A 188 2.10 -1.18 15.40
C GLU A 188 0.84 -1.03 14.55
N PRO A 189 -0.29 -1.59 14.98
CA PRO A 189 -1.54 -1.60 14.20
C PRO A 189 -2.31 -0.27 14.31
N CYS A 190 -1.65 0.84 14.03
CA CYS A 190 -2.23 2.18 14.09
C CYS A 190 -2.98 2.59 12.79
N PHE A 191 -3.29 1.67 11.92
CA PHE A 191 -3.96 1.89 10.63
C PHE A 191 -5.17 0.97 10.45
N ILE A 192 -5.98 1.27 9.43
CA ILE A 192 -7.11 0.45 9.02
C ILE A 192 -6.94 0.03 7.56
N ASN A 193 -7.20 -1.26 7.31
CA ASN A 193 -7.35 -1.82 5.98
C ASN A 193 -8.83 -2.23 5.80
N LEU A 194 -9.51 -1.71 4.78
CA LEU A 194 -10.89 -2.09 4.50
C LEU A 194 -10.96 -3.43 3.76
N SER A 195 -11.94 -4.25 4.10
CA SER A 195 -12.14 -5.52 3.39
C SER A 195 -12.58 -5.28 1.95
N LYS A 196 -11.82 -5.78 0.97
CA LYS A 196 -12.20 -5.76 -0.45
C LYS A 196 -13.40 -6.64 -0.80
N PHE A 197 -13.81 -7.52 0.11
CA PHE A 197 -14.87 -8.49 -0.13
C PHE A 197 -16.26 -8.00 0.29
N SER A 198 -16.35 -6.83 0.91
CA SER A 198 -17.61 -6.22 1.37
C SER A 198 -17.80 -4.84 0.75
N LYS A 199 -19.06 -4.48 0.44
CA LYS A 199 -19.42 -3.08 0.16
C LYS A 199 -19.43 -2.23 1.44
N GLN A 200 -19.75 -2.85 2.57
CA GLN A 200 -19.79 -2.18 3.88
C GLN A 200 -18.37 -1.86 4.39
N ILE A 201 -18.31 -0.97 5.35
CA ILE A 201 -17.06 -0.64 6.04
C ILE A 201 -16.72 -1.78 7.00
N VAL A 202 -16.03 -2.78 6.51
CA VAL A 202 -15.49 -3.88 7.30
C VAL A 202 -13.98 -3.68 7.45
N VAL A 203 -13.56 -3.52 8.69
CA VAL A 203 -12.17 -3.25 9.05
C VAL A 203 -11.39 -4.55 9.17
N VAL A 204 -10.19 -4.55 8.60
CA VAL A 204 -9.21 -5.62 8.73
C VAL A 204 -7.94 -5.02 9.33
N ARG A 205 -7.56 -5.47 10.52
CA ARG A 205 -6.26 -5.14 11.14
C ARG A 205 -5.40 -6.40 11.18
N ASN A 206 -4.17 -6.32 10.73
CA ASN A 206 -3.23 -7.45 10.73
C ASN A 206 -3.86 -8.77 10.24
N GLU A 207 -4.64 -8.69 9.14
CA GLU A 207 -5.42 -9.81 8.56
C GLU A 207 -6.59 -10.31 9.42
N ASN A 208 -6.92 -9.67 10.52
CA ASN A 208 -7.97 -10.06 11.45
C ASN A 208 -9.19 -9.12 11.35
N THR A 209 -10.41 -9.71 11.33
CA THR A 209 -11.68 -8.96 11.28
C THR A 209 -12.39 -8.91 12.64
N LYS A 210 -11.73 -9.30 13.73
CA LYS A 210 -12.39 -9.49 15.04
C LYS A 210 -12.93 -8.21 15.67
N ASN A 211 -12.34 -7.06 15.41
CA ASN A 211 -12.71 -5.79 16.05
C ASN A 211 -13.67 -4.97 15.17
N ASN A 212 -14.72 -5.59 14.66
CA ASN A 212 -15.76 -4.89 13.89
C ASN A 212 -17.03 -4.71 14.74
N HIS A 213 -17.64 -3.55 14.59
CA HIS A 213 -18.87 -3.14 15.29
C HIS A 213 -20.00 -2.93 14.29
N SER A 214 -21.25 -3.09 14.69
CA SER A 214 -22.41 -2.89 13.80
C SER A 214 -22.48 -1.46 13.27
N CYS A 215 -22.14 -0.49 14.12
CA CYS A 215 -22.05 0.91 13.77
C CYS A 215 -20.57 1.32 13.82
N GLN A 216 -19.94 1.43 12.67
CA GLN A 216 -18.52 1.83 12.56
C GLN A 216 -18.23 2.54 11.25
N THR A 217 -17.29 3.48 11.29
CA THR A 217 -16.84 4.24 10.12
C THR A 217 -15.46 4.80 10.33
N VAL A 218 -14.90 5.40 9.28
CA VAL A 218 -13.71 6.25 9.35
C VAL A 218 -14.14 7.69 9.15
N LEU A 219 -13.76 8.57 10.05
CA LEU A 219 -13.90 10.02 9.94
C LEU A 219 -12.57 10.62 9.49
N PHE A 220 -12.59 11.38 8.41
CA PHE A 220 -11.56 12.35 8.08
C PHE A 220 -12.00 13.72 8.58
N ASP A 221 -11.11 14.42 9.26
CA ASP A 221 -11.36 15.76 9.81
C ASP A 221 -10.08 16.61 9.70
N GLN A 222 -9.98 17.40 8.63
CA GLN A 222 -8.89 18.36 8.40
C GLN A 222 -7.49 17.74 8.61
N GLY A 223 -7.18 16.66 7.88
CA GLY A 223 -5.88 15.96 7.94
C GLY A 223 -5.73 14.98 9.09
N LYS A 224 -6.74 14.78 9.91
CA LYS A 224 -6.76 13.74 10.94
C LYS A 224 -7.73 12.64 10.56
N LEU A 225 -7.35 11.40 10.84
CA LEU A 225 -8.18 10.23 10.61
C LEU A 225 -8.55 9.59 11.94
N TYR A 226 -9.80 9.19 12.03
CA TYR A 226 -10.33 8.50 13.20
C TYR A 226 -11.14 7.28 12.79
N TYR A 227 -10.85 6.15 13.41
CA TYR A 227 -11.78 5.03 13.46
C TYR A 227 -12.82 5.32 14.53
N ILE A 228 -14.11 5.39 14.15
CA ILE A 228 -15.20 5.68 15.05
C ILE A 228 -16.18 4.50 15.04
N TYR A 229 -16.59 4.06 16.21
CA TYR A 229 -17.55 3.00 16.35
C TYR A 229 -18.44 3.20 17.58
N LYS A 230 -19.69 2.72 17.46
CA LYS A 230 -20.64 2.71 18.57
C LYS A 230 -20.63 1.34 19.22
N GLU A 231 -20.51 1.32 20.53
CA GLU A 231 -20.62 0.14 21.36
C GLU A 231 -21.62 0.42 22.49
N LYS A 232 -22.82 -0.21 22.40
CA LYS A 232 -23.99 0.14 23.20
C LYS A 232 -24.33 1.63 22.99
N GLU A 233 -24.34 2.44 24.04
CA GLU A 233 -24.59 3.88 23.97
C GLU A 233 -23.31 4.72 23.84
N ASN A 234 -22.13 4.09 23.95
CA ASN A 234 -20.86 4.79 23.92
C ASN A 234 -20.33 4.93 22.47
N ILE A 235 -19.87 6.14 22.13
CA ILE A 235 -19.14 6.41 20.89
C ILE A 235 -17.65 6.40 21.22
N ASN A 236 -16.92 5.48 20.58
CA ASN A 236 -15.48 5.35 20.71
C ASN A 236 -14.81 6.00 19.48
N LYS A 237 -13.70 6.68 19.72
CA LYS A 237 -12.94 7.38 18.70
C LYS A 237 -11.45 7.06 18.90
N GLU A 238 -10.84 6.47 17.89
CA GLU A 238 -9.43 6.08 17.86
C GLU A 238 -8.76 6.76 16.67
N GLU A 239 -7.71 7.55 16.92
CA GLU A 239 -6.95 8.19 15.82
C GLU A 239 -6.07 7.15 15.12
N ILE A 240 -6.00 7.23 13.79
CA ILE A 240 -5.29 6.29 12.94
C ILE A 240 -4.40 7.03 11.93
N ILE A 241 -3.28 6.42 11.56
CA ILE A 241 -2.30 7.02 10.65
C ILE A 241 -2.77 7.03 9.19
N TYR A 242 -3.45 5.97 8.74
CA TYR A 242 -4.04 5.89 7.40
C TYR A 242 -5.17 4.85 7.34
N VAL A 243 -5.99 4.96 6.31
CA VAL A 243 -6.91 3.91 5.88
C VAL A 243 -6.60 3.49 4.45
N HIS A 244 -6.47 2.18 4.23
CA HIS A 244 -6.30 1.57 2.91
C HIS A 244 -7.63 1.02 2.41
N PHE A 245 -8.03 1.40 1.20
CA PHE A 245 -9.35 1.13 0.65
C PHE A 245 -9.50 -0.27 0.06
N SER A 246 -8.40 -0.99 -0.18
CA SER A 246 -8.38 -2.31 -0.81
C SER A 246 -9.13 -2.35 -2.15
N GLY A 247 -8.87 -1.35 -3.00
CA GLY A 247 -9.45 -1.22 -4.33
C GLY A 247 -10.82 -0.52 -4.38
N LYS A 248 -11.41 -0.11 -3.24
CA LYS A 248 -12.60 0.74 -3.24
C LYS A 248 -12.23 2.18 -3.61
N THR A 249 -13.25 2.96 -3.97
CA THR A 249 -13.12 4.38 -4.32
C THR A 249 -13.90 5.23 -3.32
N PHE A 250 -13.26 6.27 -2.77
CA PHE A 250 -13.86 7.23 -1.85
C PHE A 250 -13.46 8.65 -2.26
N ASP A 251 -14.29 9.26 -3.10
CA ASP A 251 -14.09 10.65 -3.56
C ASP A 251 -14.76 11.62 -2.59
N SER A 252 -13.94 12.46 -1.94
CA SER A 252 -14.44 13.48 -1.01
C SER A 252 -15.07 14.69 -1.68
N ASN A 253 -14.92 14.83 -3.01
CA ASN A 253 -15.36 16.01 -3.75
C ASN A 253 -14.86 17.35 -3.15
N GLY A 254 -13.68 17.32 -2.51
CA GLY A 254 -13.07 18.50 -1.88
C GLY A 254 -13.53 18.76 -0.43
N GLU A 255 -14.40 17.92 0.14
CA GLU A 255 -14.79 18.04 1.55
C GLU A 255 -13.59 17.80 2.48
N GLU A 256 -13.49 18.63 3.52
CA GLU A 256 -12.44 18.56 4.54
C GLU A 256 -12.85 17.79 5.79
N LYS A 257 -14.18 17.55 5.95
CA LYS A 257 -14.73 16.73 7.04
C LYS A 257 -15.79 15.78 6.52
N TYR A 258 -15.50 14.49 6.57
CA TYR A 258 -16.39 13.47 6.03
C TYR A 258 -16.18 12.10 6.68
N ILE A 259 -17.20 11.25 6.55
CA ILE A 259 -17.09 9.82 6.91
C ILE A 259 -17.12 8.94 5.66
N LEU A 260 -16.53 7.75 5.80
CA LEU A 260 -16.61 6.70 4.79
C LEU A 260 -17.83 5.83 5.04
N THR A 261 -18.65 5.64 4.01
CA THR A 261 -19.85 4.79 4.08
C THR A 261 -19.82 3.72 2.98
N GLN A 262 -20.72 2.77 3.04
CA GLN A 262 -20.88 1.77 1.96
C GLN A 262 -21.24 2.39 0.60
N ASN A 263 -21.78 3.61 0.60
CA ASN A 263 -22.20 4.35 -0.60
C ASN A 263 -21.17 5.39 -1.05
N GLY A 264 -19.99 5.45 -0.42
CA GLY A 264 -18.95 6.43 -0.69
C GLY A 264 -18.68 7.36 0.48
N VAL A 265 -18.36 8.61 0.17
CA VAL A 265 -18.09 9.67 1.16
C VAL A 265 -19.41 10.38 1.54
N GLN A 266 -19.57 10.66 2.83
CA GLN A 266 -20.64 11.47 3.34
C GLN A 266 -20.08 12.64 4.15
N LYS A 267 -20.43 13.87 3.78
CA LYS A 267 -20.09 15.09 4.53
C LYS A 267 -20.65 15.04 5.94
N VAL A 268 -19.89 15.54 6.90
CA VAL A 268 -20.29 15.68 8.30
C VAL A 268 -20.31 17.17 8.65
N GLU A 269 -21.49 17.75 8.78
CA GLU A 269 -21.63 19.16 9.14
C GLU A 269 -21.70 19.39 10.67
N LYS A 270 -22.43 18.55 11.38
CA LYS A 270 -22.58 18.62 12.85
C LYS A 270 -22.30 17.27 13.49
N ASP A 271 -23.22 16.31 13.35
CA ASP A 271 -23.15 14.99 13.98
C ASP A 271 -23.16 13.87 12.95
N ILE A 272 -22.58 12.71 13.33
CA ILE A 272 -22.62 11.52 12.51
C ILE A 272 -24.00 10.88 12.56
N GLU A 273 -24.61 10.71 11.40
CA GLU A 273 -25.91 10.05 11.25
C GLU A 273 -25.78 8.53 11.36
N TRP A 274 -25.69 8.00 12.57
CA TRP A 274 -25.45 6.59 12.86
C TRP A 274 -26.43 5.63 12.18
N LYS A 275 -27.68 6.01 11.98
CA LYS A 275 -28.68 5.18 11.27
C LYS A 275 -28.28 4.85 9.83
N LYS A 276 -27.49 5.72 9.17
CA LYS A 276 -27.03 5.51 7.80
C LYS A 276 -25.83 4.57 7.71
N ILE A 277 -25.11 4.34 8.82
CA ILE A 277 -23.93 3.49 8.88
C ILE A 277 -24.16 2.21 9.68
N ASP A 278 -25.33 2.06 10.32
CA ASP A 278 -25.69 0.84 11.06
C ASP A 278 -25.73 -0.38 10.13
N ASN A 279 -25.11 -1.46 10.58
CA ASN A 279 -25.06 -2.73 9.89
C ASN A 279 -25.60 -3.84 10.77
N ASN A 280 -26.92 -3.92 10.87
CA ASN A 280 -27.63 -4.95 11.65
C ASN A 280 -27.30 -6.39 11.24
N PHE A 281 -26.71 -6.57 10.04
CA PHE A 281 -26.28 -7.87 9.50
C PHE A 281 -24.77 -8.06 9.48
N LEU A 282 -24.05 -7.33 10.32
CA LEU A 282 -22.57 -7.39 10.35
C LEU A 282 -22.04 -8.83 10.43
N TRP A 283 -22.61 -9.68 11.27
CA TRP A 283 -22.18 -11.06 11.44
C TRP A 283 -22.33 -11.90 10.16
N ILE A 284 -23.40 -11.68 9.38
CA ILE A 284 -23.60 -12.31 8.05
C ILE A 284 -22.53 -11.79 7.10
N THR A 285 -22.32 -10.48 7.07
CA THR A 285 -21.30 -9.82 6.24
C THR A 285 -19.91 -10.39 6.52
N LEU A 286 -19.54 -10.57 7.78
CA LEU A 286 -18.25 -11.14 8.17
C LEU A 286 -18.10 -12.61 7.74
N LYS A 287 -19.16 -13.44 7.84
CA LYS A 287 -19.16 -14.81 7.32
C LYS A 287 -18.99 -14.84 5.81
N ILE A 288 -19.74 -14.02 5.08
CA ILE A 288 -19.63 -13.92 3.61
C ILE A 288 -18.24 -13.46 3.21
N ASN A 289 -17.65 -12.48 3.90
CA ASN A 289 -16.29 -12.03 3.65
C ASN A 289 -15.27 -13.16 3.82
N LYS A 290 -15.41 -13.95 4.88
CA LYS A 290 -14.53 -15.10 5.12
C LYS A 290 -14.59 -16.10 3.97
N LEU A 291 -15.79 -16.44 3.50
CA LEU A 291 -16.00 -17.34 2.36
C LEU A 291 -15.42 -16.76 1.05
N LYS A 292 -15.67 -15.49 0.77
CA LYS A 292 -15.10 -14.80 -0.40
C LYS A 292 -13.57 -14.77 -0.36
N LYS A 293 -12.96 -14.55 0.82
CA LYS A 293 -11.50 -14.58 1.01
C LYS A 293 -10.93 -15.98 0.72
N ILE A 294 -11.60 -17.05 1.17
CA ILE A 294 -11.19 -18.43 0.89
C ILE A 294 -11.27 -18.70 -0.61
N ASN A 295 -12.40 -18.39 -1.24
CA ASN A 295 -12.60 -18.60 -2.67
C ASN A 295 -11.58 -17.83 -3.52
N PHE A 296 -11.27 -16.57 -3.13
CA PHE A 296 -10.24 -15.77 -3.78
C PHE A 296 -8.84 -16.44 -3.68
N LYS A 297 -8.47 -16.95 -2.50
CA LYS A 297 -7.20 -17.67 -2.30
C LYS A 297 -7.11 -18.92 -3.19
N ILE A 298 -8.20 -19.68 -3.29
CA ILE A 298 -8.27 -20.86 -4.15
C ILE A 298 -8.12 -20.47 -5.62
N LYS A 299 -8.89 -19.48 -6.11
CA LYS A 299 -8.79 -19.00 -7.49
C LYS A 299 -7.38 -18.48 -7.84
N ARG A 300 -6.73 -17.79 -6.92
CA ARG A 300 -5.35 -17.30 -7.09
C ARG A 300 -4.37 -18.47 -7.20
N LYS A 301 -4.50 -19.50 -6.35
CA LYS A 301 -3.66 -20.71 -6.43
C LYS A 301 -3.83 -21.43 -7.77
N ILE A 302 -5.07 -21.59 -8.23
CA ILE A 302 -5.38 -22.21 -9.54
C ILE A 302 -4.77 -21.40 -10.68
N LYS A 303 -4.96 -20.09 -10.68
CA LYS A 303 -4.38 -19.20 -11.70
C LYS A 303 -2.85 -19.31 -11.74
N ASN A 304 -2.19 -19.26 -10.59
CA ASN A 304 -0.72 -19.40 -10.51
C ASN A 304 -0.26 -20.79 -11.00
N TYR A 305 -1.01 -21.84 -10.69
CA TYR A 305 -0.71 -23.18 -11.19
C TYR A 305 -0.80 -23.26 -12.73
N ILE A 306 -1.86 -22.68 -13.31
CA ILE A 306 -2.04 -22.63 -14.78
C ILE A 306 -0.90 -21.86 -15.44
N SER A 307 -0.59 -20.65 -14.96
CA SER A 307 0.51 -19.83 -15.50
C SER A 307 1.86 -20.56 -15.45
N ARG A 308 2.17 -21.24 -14.35
CA ARG A 308 3.40 -22.04 -14.25
C ARG A 308 3.46 -23.17 -15.28
N ARG A 309 2.33 -23.81 -15.52
CA ARG A 309 2.24 -24.91 -16.50
C ARG A 309 2.43 -24.39 -17.92
N GLU A 310 1.89 -23.23 -18.24
CA GLU A 310 2.09 -22.53 -19.52
C GLU A 310 3.56 -22.16 -19.73
N GLU A 311 4.20 -21.55 -18.74
CA GLU A 311 5.64 -21.21 -18.78
C GLU A 311 6.53 -22.44 -18.99
N ILE A 312 6.23 -23.56 -18.31
CA ILE A 312 6.97 -24.82 -18.48
C ILE A 312 6.79 -25.37 -19.90
N ASN A 313 5.57 -25.32 -20.44
CA ASN A 313 5.29 -25.79 -21.78
C ASN A 313 5.97 -24.92 -22.86
N GLU A 314 6.02 -23.60 -22.66
CA GLU A 314 6.74 -22.68 -23.55
C GLU A 314 8.25 -22.95 -23.54
N ARG A 315 8.86 -23.18 -22.37
CA ARG A 315 10.28 -23.55 -22.25
C ARG A 315 10.59 -24.85 -22.98
N LYS A 316 9.77 -25.88 -22.79
CA LYS A 316 9.94 -27.16 -23.49
C LYS A 316 9.84 -27.04 -25.01
N LYS A 317 8.93 -26.18 -25.52
CA LYS A 317 8.84 -25.89 -26.96
C LYS A 317 10.09 -25.21 -27.49
N GLN A 318 10.68 -24.27 -26.73
CA GLN A 318 11.90 -23.59 -27.13
C GLN A 318 13.15 -24.51 -27.09
N GLU A 319 13.18 -25.49 -26.20
CA GLU A 319 14.24 -26.50 -26.13
C GLU A 319 14.16 -27.56 -27.26
N THR A 320 12.95 -27.82 -27.78
CA THR A 320 12.72 -28.77 -28.88
C THR A 320 13.02 -28.16 -30.27
N ILE A 321 13.15 -26.85 -30.38
CA ILE A 321 13.44 -26.11 -31.62
C ILE A 321 14.97 -25.82 -31.77
N LYS A 322 15.75 -26.09 -30.74
CA LYS A 322 17.22 -26.09 -30.78
C LYS A 322 17.76 -27.51 -31.03
#